data_82973cc36e84eedf393823ed25dff001
#
_entry.id   82973cc36e84eedf393823ed25dff001
#
_cell.length_a   1.000
_cell.length_b   1.000
_cell.length_c   1.000
_cell.angle_alpha   90.00
_cell.angle_beta   90.00
_cell.angle_gamma   90.00
#
_symmetry.space_group_name_H-M   'P 1'
#
loop_
_entity.id
_entity.type
_entity.pdbx_description
1 polymer ?
#
loop_
_entity_poly.entity_id
_entity_poly.type
_entity_poly.pdbx_seq_one_letter_code
_entity_poly.pdbx_strand_id
1 'polypeptide(L)'
;MKIVSDALTSQTANLQINLEQLLKARHDFRHHLAILKGLLGQKEYTAASDYLESYLGSQESCDTYTYCSNAPVNALLNYYLQTAREHSVNVTANVCLPAALPMPDMDFCTILGNLLSNALEACLRQEGGIPAISVTINSVGQSMITLSIRNSYSHEIKEQDGQFISSKRDGIGIGTSSVRYLTERYHGFLNFSHGNGIFEASVFLNPSMDRAAP
;
A
#
# COMPACT_ATOMS: atom_id res chain seq x y z
N MET A 1 29.08 -12.99 -31.22
CA MET A 1 29.49 -13.20 -29.80
C MET A 1 29.83 -11.90 -29.07
N LYS A 2 30.59 -10.95 -29.66
CA LYS A 2 31.00 -9.70 -29.01
C LYS A 2 29.80 -8.80 -28.58
N ILE A 3 28.81 -8.62 -29.45
CA ILE A 3 27.63 -7.77 -29.20
C ILE A 3 26.79 -8.27 -27.99
N VAL A 4 26.65 -9.58 -27.84
CA VAL A 4 25.88 -10.18 -26.72
C VAL A 4 26.66 -10.01 -25.39
N SER A 5 27.98 -10.11 -25.44
CA SER A 5 28.85 -9.90 -24.28
C SER A 5 28.82 -8.44 -23.81
N ASP A 6 28.85 -7.49 -24.75
CA ASP A 6 28.84 -6.06 -24.43
C ASP A 6 27.46 -5.63 -23.88
N ALA A 7 26.36 -6.19 -24.41
CA ALA A 7 25.01 -5.96 -23.90
C ALA A 7 24.85 -6.54 -22.47
N LEU A 8 25.35 -7.73 -22.21
CA LEU A 8 25.28 -8.36 -20.89
C LEU A 8 26.09 -7.56 -19.85
N THR A 9 27.28 -7.08 -20.24
CA THR A 9 28.15 -6.24 -19.37
C THR A 9 27.47 -4.91 -19.04
N SER A 10 26.82 -4.28 -20.02
CA SER A 10 26.05 -3.04 -19.81
C SER A 10 24.85 -3.26 -18.90
N GLN A 11 24.15 -4.39 -19.07
CA GLN A 11 22.99 -4.74 -18.23
C GLN A 11 23.40 -5.02 -16.77
N THR A 12 24.51 -5.72 -16.55
CA THR A 12 25.04 -5.96 -15.20
C THR A 12 25.51 -4.67 -14.52
N ALA A 13 26.16 -3.76 -15.25
CA ALA A 13 26.56 -2.47 -14.73
C ALA A 13 25.35 -1.61 -14.32
N ASN A 14 24.30 -1.56 -15.14
CA ASN A 14 23.07 -0.86 -14.82
C ASN A 14 22.35 -1.45 -13.59
N LEU A 15 22.31 -2.77 -13.46
CA LEU A 15 21.76 -3.43 -12.27
C LEU A 15 22.56 -3.08 -11.02
N GLN A 16 23.87 -3.00 -11.10
CA GLN A 16 24.74 -2.66 -9.99
C GLN A 16 24.53 -1.20 -9.53
N ILE A 17 24.43 -0.26 -10.47
CA ILE A 17 24.11 1.15 -10.19
C ILE A 17 22.74 1.27 -9.52
N ASN A 18 21.73 0.58 -10.05
CA ASN A 18 20.38 0.59 -9.46
C ASN A 18 20.37 0.00 -8.04
N LEU A 19 21.13 -1.06 -7.79
CA LEU A 19 21.27 -1.66 -6.46
C LEU A 19 21.92 -0.70 -5.48
N GLU A 20 23.01 -0.02 -5.87
CA GLU A 20 23.68 0.97 -5.04
C GLU A 20 22.74 2.15 -4.71
N GLN A 21 21.98 2.65 -5.69
CA GLN A 21 20.99 3.69 -5.46
C GLN A 21 19.88 3.25 -4.47
N LEU A 22 19.41 2.02 -4.60
CA LEU A 22 18.43 1.46 -3.66
C LEU A 22 18.99 1.32 -2.24
N LEU A 23 20.22 0.85 -2.11
CA LEU A 23 20.90 0.72 -0.82
C LEU A 23 21.10 2.09 -0.17
N LYS A 24 21.50 3.11 -0.94
CA LYS A 24 21.64 4.49 -0.48
C LYS A 24 20.29 5.06 -0.04
N ALA A 25 19.25 4.96 -0.87
CA ALA A 25 17.92 5.44 -0.53
C ALA A 25 17.37 4.78 0.76
N ARG A 26 17.59 3.45 0.92
CA ARG A 26 17.22 2.75 2.14
C ARG A 26 17.99 3.24 3.37
N HIS A 27 19.28 3.52 3.22
CA HIS A 27 20.12 4.05 4.28
C HIS A 27 19.63 5.44 4.70
N ASP A 28 19.41 6.33 3.75
CA ASP A 28 18.95 7.70 4.00
C ASP A 28 17.56 7.70 4.66
N PHE A 29 16.65 6.84 4.19
CA PHE A 29 15.34 6.65 4.83
C PHE A 29 15.45 6.20 6.31
N ARG A 30 16.38 5.28 6.62
CA ARG A 30 16.63 4.88 8.02
C ARG A 30 17.14 6.04 8.89
N HIS A 31 17.93 6.96 8.34
CA HIS A 31 18.36 8.17 9.04
C HIS A 31 17.17 9.07 9.38
N HIS A 32 16.28 9.32 8.42
CA HIS A 32 15.07 10.11 8.67
C HIS A 32 14.19 9.47 9.75
N LEU A 33 13.99 8.16 9.71
CA LEU A 33 13.26 7.44 10.75
C LEU A 33 13.94 7.51 12.14
N ALA A 34 15.28 7.50 12.19
CA ALA A 34 16.02 7.63 13.44
C ALA A 34 15.87 9.02 14.05
N ILE A 35 15.88 10.08 13.23
CA ILE A 35 15.62 11.46 13.68
C ILE A 35 14.22 11.56 14.27
N LEU A 36 13.20 11.08 13.55
CA LEU A 36 11.81 11.06 14.01
C LEU A 36 11.65 10.31 15.32
N LYS A 37 12.26 9.12 15.43
CA LYS A 37 12.27 8.33 16.66
C LYS A 37 12.89 9.11 17.82
N GLY A 38 13.97 9.85 17.58
CA GLY A 38 14.63 10.69 18.57
C GLY A 38 13.72 11.82 19.05
N LEU A 39 13.09 12.56 18.14
CA LEU A 39 12.16 13.66 18.46
C LEU A 39 10.94 13.15 19.24
N LEU A 40 10.34 12.04 18.80
CA LEU A 40 9.21 11.42 19.51
C LEU A 40 9.60 10.92 20.90
N GLY A 41 10.80 10.35 21.05
CA GLY A 41 11.33 9.90 22.33
C GLY A 41 11.56 11.05 23.33
N GLN A 42 11.86 12.25 22.84
CA GLN A 42 11.99 13.49 23.61
C GLN A 42 10.65 14.22 23.79
N LYS A 43 9.56 13.68 23.25
CA LYS A 43 8.22 14.29 23.22
C LYS A 43 8.14 15.63 22.46
N GLU A 44 9.09 15.88 21.56
CA GLU A 44 9.14 17.03 20.69
C GLU A 44 8.21 16.83 19.47
N TYR A 45 6.90 16.75 19.73
CA TYR A 45 5.91 16.38 18.71
C TYR A 45 5.80 17.40 17.57
N THR A 46 5.89 18.69 17.90
CA THR A 46 5.85 19.78 16.90
C THR A 46 7.05 19.66 15.97
N ALA A 47 8.26 19.52 16.50
CA ALA A 47 9.48 19.37 15.70
C ALA A 47 9.44 18.09 14.84
N ALA A 48 8.83 17.00 15.34
CA ALA A 48 8.64 15.78 14.55
C ALA A 48 7.64 16.00 13.40
N SER A 49 6.57 16.76 13.63
CA SER A 49 5.59 17.15 12.60
C SER A 49 6.23 18.01 11.53
N ASP A 50 6.91 19.11 11.94
CA ASP A 50 7.58 20.03 11.02
C ASP A 50 8.64 19.30 10.15
N TYR A 51 9.36 18.33 10.76
CA TYR A 51 10.33 17.53 10.06
C TYR A 51 9.68 16.63 9.01
N LEU A 52 8.55 15.98 9.35
CA LEU A 52 7.76 15.18 8.40
C LEU A 52 7.20 16.03 7.27
N GLU A 53 6.64 17.19 7.58
CA GLU A 53 6.11 18.11 6.57
C GLU A 53 7.18 18.60 5.60
N SER A 54 8.40 18.86 6.08
CA SER A 54 9.53 19.24 5.22
C SER A 54 9.92 18.12 4.24
N TYR A 55 9.67 16.85 4.59
CA TYR A 55 10.00 15.68 3.78
C TYR A 55 8.88 15.26 2.83
N LEU A 56 7.63 15.35 3.29
CA LEU A 56 6.44 14.92 2.53
C LEU A 56 5.77 16.05 1.73
N GLY A 57 6.14 17.30 2.00
CA GLY A 57 5.42 18.49 1.56
C GLY A 57 4.29 18.84 2.52
N SER A 58 3.99 20.13 2.62
CA SER A 58 2.91 20.62 3.49
C SER A 58 1.56 20.08 2.99
N GLN A 59 0.92 19.24 3.78
CA GLN A 59 -0.51 18.96 3.65
C GLN A 59 -1.25 19.83 4.65
N GLU A 60 -2.22 20.60 4.18
CA GLU A 60 -3.10 21.36 5.06
C GLU A 60 -3.81 20.43 6.05
N SER A 61 -3.93 20.88 7.30
CA SER A 61 -4.62 20.14 8.36
C SER A 61 -6.08 19.91 7.97
N CYS A 62 -6.44 18.68 7.75
CA CYS A 62 -7.76 18.29 7.28
C CYS A 62 -8.50 17.47 8.35
N ASP A 63 -9.82 17.41 8.23
CA ASP A 63 -10.69 16.68 9.14
C ASP A 63 -10.23 15.22 9.31
N THR A 64 -9.88 14.85 10.53
CA THR A 64 -9.49 13.49 10.86
C THR A 64 -10.73 12.64 11.15
N TYR A 65 -10.96 11.60 10.36
CA TYR A 65 -12.05 10.65 10.57
C TYR A 65 -11.60 9.47 11.43
N THR A 66 -12.49 8.96 12.28
CA THR A 66 -12.24 7.74 13.04
C THR A 66 -12.90 6.56 12.31
N TYR A 67 -12.13 5.80 11.53
CA TYR A 67 -12.60 4.62 10.82
C TYR A 67 -12.53 3.36 11.69
N CYS A 68 -11.51 3.23 12.55
CA CYS A 68 -11.34 2.10 13.46
C CYS A 68 -10.51 2.50 14.70
N SER A 69 -10.47 1.59 15.69
CA SER A 69 -9.72 1.79 16.94
C SER A 69 -8.23 1.46 16.84
N ASN A 70 -7.76 0.85 15.74
CA ASN A 70 -6.34 0.61 15.52
C ASN A 70 -5.68 1.88 14.96
N ALA A 71 -4.80 2.50 15.74
CA ALA A 71 -4.24 3.80 15.42
C ALA A 71 -3.41 3.84 14.12
N PRO A 72 -2.48 2.90 13.84
CA PRO A 72 -1.75 2.85 12.56
C PRO A 72 -2.67 2.70 11.34
N VAL A 73 -3.64 1.80 11.41
CA VAL A 73 -4.60 1.58 10.32
C VAL A 73 -5.47 2.80 10.10
N ASN A 74 -5.95 3.41 11.19
CA ASN A 74 -6.76 4.63 11.11
C ASN A 74 -5.99 5.79 10.48
N ALA A 75 -4.72 5.98 10.84
CA ALA A 75 -3.85 7.00 10.24
C ALA A 75 -3.65 6.76 8.74
N LEU A 76 -3.40 5.52 8.34
CA LEU A 76 -3.22 5.14 6.94
C LEU A 76 -4.49 5.37 6.10
N LEU A 77 -5.66 4.98 6.64
CA LEU A 77 -6.94 5.23 6.00
C LEU A 77 -7.21 6.72 5.84
N ASN A 78 -6.96 7.53 6.89
CA ASN A 78 -7.12 8.97 6.80
C ASN A 78 -6.26 9.54 5.67
N TYR A 79 -4.97 9.19 5.62
CA TYR A 79 -4.05 9.67 4.59
C TYR A 79 -4.58 9.42 3.17
N TYR A 80 -4.86 8.15 2.82
CA TYR A 80 -5.26 7.82 1.46
C TYR A 80 -6.67 8.29 1.09
N LEU A 81 -7.64 8.13 2.01
CA LEU A 81 -9.02 8.49 1.72
C LEU A 81 -9.25 10.00 1.71
N GLN A 82 -8.45 10.75 2.47
CA GLN A 82 -8.45 12.19 2.40
C GLN A 82 -7.81 12.68 1.10
N THR A 83 -6.62 12.18 0.74
CA THR A 83 -5.99 12.49 -0.55
C THR A 83 -6.94 12.19 -1.71
N ALA A 84 -7.71 11.11 -1.64
CA ALA A 84 -8.72 10.80 -2.63
C ALA A 84 -9.82 11.88 -2.70
N ARG A 85 -10.35 12.35 -1.56
CA ARG A 85 -11.37 13.42 -1.51
C ARG A 85 -10.86 14.75 -2.05
N GLU A 86 -9.62 15.11 -1.73
CA GLU A 86 -8.97 16.32 -2.24
C GLU A 86 -8.89 16.34 -3.78
N HIS A 87 -8.82 15.15 -4.38
CA HIS A 87 -8.85 14.96 -5.83
C HIS A 87 -10.26 14.63 -6.39
N SER A 88 -11.32 14.98 -5.63
CA SER A 88 -12.71 14.78 -6.05
C SER A 88 -13.11 13.32 -6.32
N VAL A 89 -12.44 12.37 -5.68
CA VAL A 89 -12.81 10.94 -5.70
C VAL A 89 -13.90 10.69 -4.67
N ASN A 90 -15.01 10.05 -5.07
CA ASN A 90 -16.04 9.61 -4.14
C ASN A 90 -15.52 8.45 -3.27
N VAL A 91 -15.55 8.65 -1.95
CA VAL A 91 -15.00 7.69 -0.99
C VAL A 91 -16.09 7.13 -0.10
N THR A 92 -16.15 5.80 -0.03
CA THR A 92 -16.94 5.07 0.98
C THR A 92 -16.02 4.15 1.78
N ALA A 93 -16.20 4.09 3.10
CA ALA A 93 -15.40 3.22 3.96
C ALA A 93 -16.30 2.58 5.03
N ASN A 94 -16.22 1.26 5.12
CA ASN A 94 -16.84 0.46 6.17
C ASN A 94 -15.77 -0.42 6.81
N VAL A 95 -15.35 -0.06 8.04
CA VAL A 95 -14.21 -0.68 8.70
C VAL A 95 -14.62 -1.16 10.09
N CYS A 96 -14.55 -2.47 10.29
CA CYS A 96 -14.81 -3.13 11.55
C CYS A 96 -13.56 -3.91 11.98
N LEU A 97 -12.63 -3.21 12.65
CA LEU A 97 -11.38 -3.77 13.16
C LEU A 97 -11.22 -3.50 14.66
N PRO A 98 -10.71 -4.47 15.43
CA PRO A 98 -10.34 -4.25 16.82
C PRO A 98 -9.09 -3.36 16.94
N ALA A 99 -8.86 -2.80 18.12
CA ALA A 99 -7.66 -2.00 18.40
C ALA A 99 -6.37 -2.82 18.25
N ALA A 100 -6.38 -4.08 18.66
CA ALA A 100 -5.25 -5.02 18.50
C ALA A 100 -5.59 -6.01 17.38
N LEU A 101 -4.77 -6.06 16.36
CA LEU A 101 -4.90 -7.02 15.27
C LEU A 101 -4.29 -8.39 15.64
N PRO A 102 -4.76 -9.49 15.04
CA PRO A 102 -4.17 -10.82 15.24
C PRO A 102 -2.80 -11.00 14.55
N MET A 103 -2.29 -9.95 13.93
CA MET A 103 -1.02 -9.88 13.20
C MET A 103 -0.32 -8.54 13.47
N PRO A 104 0.98 -8.39 13.17
CA PRO A 104 1.67 -7.11 13.29
C PRO A 104 1.00 -6.02 12.45
N ASP A 105 0.74 -4.85 13.08
CA ASP A 105 0.13 -3.71 12.39
C ASP A 105 0.91 -3.31 11.13
N MET A 106 2.26 -3.40 11.17
CA MET A 106 3.12 -3.07 10.02
C MET A 106 2.82 -3.94 8.80
N ASP A 107 2.61 -5.23 8.98
CA ASP A 107 2.33 -6.16 7.88
C ASP A 107 0.94 -5.88 7.30
N PHE A 108 -0.07 -5.64 8.15
CA PHE A 108 -1.40 -5.27 7.69
C PHE A 108 -1.42 -3.89 6.99
N CYS A 109 -0.73 -2.90 7.55
CA CYS A 109 -0.57 -1.58 6.91
C CYS A 109 0.17 -1.67 5.57
N THR A 110 1.11 -2.60 5.42
CA THR A 110 1.79 -2.84 4.13
C THR A 110 0.80 -3.37 3.08
N ILE A 111 -0.05 -4.34 3.44
CA ILE A 111 -1.10 -4.84 2.53
C ILE A 111 -2.06 -3.71 2.17
N LEU A 112 -2.63 -3.06 3.17
CA LEU A 112 -3.64 -2.02 3.00
C LEU A 112 -3.11 -0.84 2.19
N GLY A 113 -1.92 -0.35 2.52
CA GLY A 113 -1.29 0.80 1.85
C GLY A 113 -1.01 0.54 0.37
N ASN A 114 -0.50 -0.65 0.02
CA ASN A 114 -0.28 -1.02 -1.38
C ASN A 114 -1.59 -1.06 -2.18
N LEU A 115 -2.65 -1.60 -1.59
CA LEU A 115 -3.95 -1.69 -2.28
C LEU A 115 -4.62 -0.32 -2.40
N LEU A 116 -4.57 0.51 -1.35
CA LEU A 116 -5.10 1.88 -1.38
C LEU A 116 -4.33 2.77 -2.38
N SER A 117 -2.99 2.67 -2.41
CA SER A 117 -2.16 3.39 -3.38
C SER A 117 -2.56 3.02 -4.81
N ASN A 118 -2.74 1.73 -5.09
CA ASN A 118 -3.16 1.27 -6.41
C ASN A 118 -4.55 1.80 -6.80
N ALA A 119 -5.50 1.77 -5.85
CA ALA A 119 -6.86 2.28 -6.06
C ALA A 119 -6.88 3.79 -6.33
N LEU A 120 -6.15 4.57 -5.52
CA LEU A 120 -6.03 6.01 -5.68
C LEU A 120 -5.40 6.37 -7.04
N GLU A 121 -4.30 5.72 -7.39
CA GLU A 121 -3.65 5.95 -8.69
C GLU A 121 -4.53 5.61 -9.89
N ALA A 122 -5.35 4.57 -9.80
CA ALA A 122 -6.29 4.22 -10.86
C ALA A 122 -7.36 5.30 -11.03
N CYS A 123 -7.89 5.82 -9.91
CA CYS A 123 -8.85 6.92 -9.92
C CYS A 123 -8.26 8.22 -10.46
N LEU A 124 -7.02 8.56 -10.07
CA LEU A 124 -6.34 9.78 -10.55
C LEU A 124 -6.03 9.76 -12.05
N ARG A 125 -5.92 8.57 -12.65
CA ARG A 125 -5.73 8.41 -14.10
C ARG A 125 -7.02 8.23 -14.86
N GLN A 126 -8.15 8.16 -14.17
CA GLN A 126 -9.43 7.95 -14.82
C GLN A 126 -9.80 9.17 -15.66
N GLU A 127 -10.12 8.92 -16.94
CA GLU A 127 -10.66 9.91 -17.86
C GLU A 127 -12.18 9.74 -17.95
N GLY A 128 -12.91 10.80 -17.60
CA GLY A 128 -14.37 10.81 -17.61
C GLY A 128 -15.03 10.04 -16.44
N GLY A 129 -16.30 10.29 -16.24
CA GLY A 129 -17.04 9.74 -15.10
C GLY A 129 -16.62 10.34 -13.76
N ILE A 130 -17.21 9.85 -12.70
CA ILE A 130 -16.89 10.25 -11.33
C ILE A 130 -16.03 9.13 -10.71
N PRO A 131 -14.74 9.40 -10.40
CA PRO A 131 -13.89 8.39 -9.78
C PRO A 131 -14.41 8.03 -8.39
N ALA A 132 -14.29 6.76 -8.01
CA ALA A 132 -14.80 6.26 -6.74
C ALA A 132 -13.90 5.19 -6.14
N ILE A 133 -13.74 5.22 -4.81
CA ILE A 133 -13.05 4.20 -4.01
C ILE A 133 -14.01 3.72 -2.92
N SER A 134 -14.14 2.41 -2.77
CA SER A 134 -14.87 1.78 -1.68
C SER A 134 -13.96 0.82 -0.92
N VAL A 135 -13.87 1.00 0.40
CA VAL A 135 -13.05 0.18 1.30
C VAL A 135 -13.98 -0.55 2.25
N THR A 136 -13.85 -1.86 2.31
CA THR A 136 -14.56 -2.70 3.30
C THR A 136 -13.54 -3.58 4.01
N ILE A 137 -13.47 -3.46 5.34
CA ILE A 137 -12.56 -4.26 6.17
C ILE A 137 -13.38 -4.83 7.33
N ASN A 138 -13.31 -6.15 7.51
CA ASN A 138 -14.00 -6.81 8.62
C ASN A 138 -13.06 -7.78 9.33
N SER A 139 -13.13 -7.78 10.64
CA SER A 139 -12.59 -8.85 11.48
C SER A 139 -13.67 -9.90 11.68
N VAL A 140 -13.37 -11.16 11.36
CA VAL A 140 -14.28 -12.29 11.50
C VAL A 140 -13.77 -13.18 12.64
N GLY A 141 -14.53 -13.21 13.73
CA GLY A 141 -14.06 -13.84 14.97
C GLY A 141 -12.86 -13.08 15.56
N GLN A 142 -11.93 -13.82 16.18
CA GLN A 142 -10.75 -13.22 16.82
C GLN A 142 -9.48 -13.25 15.96
N SER A 143 -9.51 -13.89 14.79
CA SER A 143 -8.29 -14.24 14.08
C SER A 143 -8.32 -14.03 12.57
N MET A 144 -9.47 -13.88 11.96
CA MET A 144 -9.58 -13.71 10.52
C MET A 144 -9.87 -12.25 10.15
N ILE A 145 -9.26 -11.78 9.07
CA ILE A 145 -9.52 -10.44 8.51
C ILE A 145 -9.87 -10.60 7.03
N THR A 146 -10.92 -9.91 6.63
CA THR A 146 -11.28 -9.73 5.22
C THR A 146 -11.12 -8.26 4.84
N LEU A 147 -10.56 -8.02 3.68
CA LEU A 147 -10.35 -6.70 3.10
C LEU A 147 -10.80 -6.72 1.65
N SER A 148 -11.67 -5.81 1.27
CA SER A 148 -12.04 -5.54 -0.12
C SER A 148 -11.84 -4.05 -0.41
N ILE A 149 -11.08 -3.75 -1.46
CA ILE A 149 -10.91 -2.40 -1.99
C ILE A 149 -11.38 -2.42 -3.43
N ARG A 150 -12.36 -1.58 -3.72
CA ARG A 150 -12.94 -1.40 -5.05
C ARG A 150 -12.67 0.01 -5.52
N ASN A 151 -12.23 0.14 -6.75
CA ASN A 151 -12.07 1.45 -7.38
C ASN A 151 -12.62 1.45 -8.80
N SER A 152 -13.03 2.62 -9.25
CA SER A 152 -13.34 2.84 -10.66
C SER A 152 -12.06 2.99 -11.48
N TYR A 153 -12.14 2.67 -12.77
CA TYR A 153 -11.06 2.87 -13.74
C TYR A 153 -11.66 3.08 -15.14
N SER A 154 -10.90 3.73 -16.04
CA SER A 154 -11.28 3.93 -17.44
C SER A 154 -10.27 3.37 -18.46
N HIS A 155 -9.07 2.97 -17.99
CA HIS A 155 -8.02 2.48 -18.88
C HIS A 155 -8.09 0.95 -19.04
N GLU A 156 -7.49 0.44 -20.11
CA GLU A 156 -7.39 -0.98 -20.37
C GLU A 156 -6.50 -1.66 -19.31
N ILE A 157 -7.02 -2.71 -18.70
CA ILE A 157 -6.26 -3.54 -17.75
C ILE A 157 -5.53 -4.61 -18.54
N LYS A 158 -4.20 -4.62 -18.45
CA LYS A 158 -3.36 -5.65 -19.09
C LYS A 158 -3.17 -6.81 -18.12
N GLU A 159 -3.57 -7.98 -18.59
CA GLU A 159 -3.39 -9.25 -17.88
C GLU A 159 -2.55 -10.19 -18.74
N GLN A 160 -1.57 -10.85 -18.14
CA GLN A 160 -0.77 -11.88 -18.76
C GLN A 160 -0.58 -13.03 -17.78
N ASP A 161 -0.89 -14.26 -18.23
CA ASP A 161 -0.79 -15.50 -17.41
C ASP A 161 -1.53 -15.42 -16.07
N GLY A 162 -2.71 -14.76 -16.03
CA GLY A 162 -3.49 -14.57 -14.81
C GLY A 162 -2.89 -13.56 -13.82
N GLN A 163 -1.93 -12.74 -14.27
CA GLN A 163 -1.31 -11.71 -13.46
C GLN A 163 -1.51 -10.33 -14.09
N PHE A 164 -1.87 -9.35 -13.25
CA PHE A 164 -2.02 -7.97 -13.68
C PHE A 164 -0.66 -7.33 -13.85
N ILE A 165 -0.40 -6.84 -15.09
CA ILE A 165 0.83 -6.13 -15.41
C ILE A 165 0.71 -4.69 -14.93
N SER A 166 1.76 -4.21 -14.26
CA SER A 166 1.84 -2.81 -13.87
C SER A 166 1.85 -1.92 -15.11
N SER A 167 0.95 -0.92 -15.14
CA SER A 167 0.99 0.11 -16.18
C SER A 167 2.21 1.04 -16.10
N LYS A 168 3.03 0.90 -15.06
CA LYS A 168 4.22 1.76 -14.81
C LYS A 168 5.53 1.15 -15.27
N ARG A 169 5.63 -0.18 -15.40
CA ARG A 169 6.86 -0.91 -15.75
C ARG A 169 6.50 -2.20 -16.45
N ASP A 170 7.38 -2.71 -17.31
CA ASP A 170 7.25 -4.06 -17.83
C ASP A 170 7.42 -5.07 -16.66
N GLY A 171 6.32 -5.69 -16.23
CA GLY A 171 6.30 -6.71 -15.20
C GLY A 171 5.28 -6.51 -14.08
N ILE A 172 5.29 -7.42 -13.11
CA ILE A 172 4.42 -7.40 -11.93
C ILE A 172 4.80 -6.21 -11.03
N GLY A 173 3.83 -5.42 -10.60
CA GLY A 173 4.07 -4.29 -9.68
C GLY A 173 4.64 -4.76 -8.34
N ILE A 174 5.67 -4.07 -7.83
CA ILE A 174 6.32 -4.39 -6.55
C ILE A 174 5.30 -4.44 -5.40
N GLY A 175 4.31 -3.54 -5.40
CA GLY A 175 3.26 -3.51 -4.39
C GLY A 175 2.40 -4.77 -4.38
N THR A 176 2.01 -5.27 -5.54
CA THR A 176 1.21 -6.51 -5.67
C THR A 176 1.98 -7.73 -5.21
N SER A 177 3.29 -7.80 -5.48
CA SER A 177 4.16 -8.89 -5.00
C SER A 177 4.27 -8.91 -3.47
N SER A 178 4.39 -7.74 -2.83
CA SER A 178 4.42 -7.61 -1.37
C SER A 178 3.09 -8.03 -0.74
N VAL A 179 1.95 -7.62 -1.35
CA VAL A 179 0.63 -8.04 -0.89
C VAL A 179 0.48 -9.55 -0.97
N ARG A 180 0.85 -10.18 -2.09
CA ARG A 180 0.78 -11.62 -2.28
C ARG A 180 1.63 -12.36 -1.26
N TYR A 181 2.88 -11.97 -1.09
CA TYR A 181 3.80 -12.57 -0.12
C TYR A 181 3.24 -12.53 1.31
N LEU A 182 2.76 -11.37 1.77
CA LEU A 182 2.19 -11.25 3.10
C LEU A 182 0.88 -12.02 3.24
N THR A 183 0.04 -12.02 2.22
CA THR A 183 -1.22 -12.78 2.24
C THR A 183 -0.95 -14.29 2.38
N GLU A 184 0.00 -14.83 1.63
CA GLU A 184 0.41 -16.25 1.72
C GLU A 184 1.02 -16.56 3.10
N ARG A 185 1.87 -15.69 3.63
CA ARG A 185 2.45 -15.82 4.97
C ARG A 185 1.40 -15.93 6.06
N TYR A 186 0.28 -15.23 5.92
CA TYR A 186 -0.85 -15.29 6.86
C TYR A 186 -1.94 -16.26 6.43
N HIS A 187 -1.58 -17.35 5.73
CA HIS A 187 -2.48 -18.43 5.30
C HIS A 187 -3.77 -17.92 4.65
N GLY A 188 -3.64 -16.84 3.92
CA GLY A 188 -4.73 -16.17 3.24
C GLY A 188 -4.68 -16.38 1.73
N PHE A 189 -5.55 -15.68 1.04
CA PHE A 189 -5.53 -15.58 -0.40
C PHE A 189 -5.88 -14.17 -0.87
N LEU A 190 -5.32 -13.83 -2.03
CA LEU A 190 -5.52 -12.58 -2.73
C LEU A 190 -6.21 -12.85 -4.05
N ASN A 191 -7.32 -12.18 -4.28
CA ASN A 191 -8.03 -12.22 -5.54
C ASN A 191 -8.20 -10.81 -6.12
N PHE A 192 -8.01 -10.71 -7.42
CA PHE A 192 -8.32 -9.50 -8.17
C PHE A 192 -9.41 -9.83 -9.18
N SER A 193 -10.38 -8.93 -9.32
CA SER A 193 -11.41 -9.00 -10.34
C SER A 193 -11.66 -7.64 -10.94
N HIS A 194 -12.07 -7.61 -12.19
CA HIS A 194 -12.42 -6.36 -12.87
C HIS A 194 -13.59 -6.58 -13.84
N GLY A 195 -14.36 -5.53 -14.04
CA GLY A 195 -15.49 -5.51 -14.96
C GLY A 195 -16.34 -4.26 -14.78
N ASN A 196 -17.01 -3.86 -15.84
CA ASN A 196 -17.90 -2.69 -15.84
C ASN A 196 -17.27 -1.41 -15.28
N GLY A 197 -15.97 -1.19 -15.52
CA GLY A 197 -15.23 -0.02 -15.04
C GLY A 197 -14.91 -0.05 -13.53
N ILE A 198 -15.05 -1.19 -12.86
CA ILE A 198 -14.71 -1.40 -11.46
C ILE A 198 -13.60 -2.46 -11.36
N PHE A 199 -12.55 -2.14 -10.63
CA PHE A 199 -11.51 -3.07 -10.20
C PHE A 199 -11.69 -3.38 -8.72
N GLU A 200 -11.57 -4.64 -8.34
CA GLU A 200 -11.68 -5.08 -6.95
C GLU A 200 -10.48 -5.94 -6.57
N ALA A 201 -9.87 -5.57 -5.44
CA ALA A 201 -8.86 -6.37 -4.75
C ALA A 201 -9.48 -6.92 -3.46
N SER A 202 -9.56 -8.24 -3.35
CA SER A 202 -10.11 -8.94 -2.20
C SER A 202 -9.02 -9.77 -1.53
N VAL A 203 -8.82 -9.55 -0.22
CA VAL A 203 -7.84 -10.25 0.60
C VAL A 203 -8.55 -10.93 1.76
N PHE A 204 -8.19 -12.17 1.99
CA PHE A 204 -8.52 -12.93 3.19
C PHE A 204 -7.22 -13.24 3.93
N LEU A 205 -7.21 -13.09 5.25
CA LEU A 205 -6.07 -13.39 6.12
C LEU A 205 -6.53 -14.24 7.29
N ASN A 206 -5.75 -15.26 7.64
CA ASN A 206 -5.98 -16.13 8.79
C ASN A 206 -4.71 -16.28 9.66
N PRO A 207 -4.31 -15.25 10.40
CA PRO A 207 -3.08 -15.25 11.19
C PRO A 207 -3.01 -16.28 12.32
N SER A 208 -4.14 -16.87 12.72
CA SER A 208 -4.17 -17.86 13.83
C SER A 208 -3.57 -19.21 13.47
N MET A 209 -3.44 -19.53 12.19
CA MET A 209 -2.80 -20.79 11.77
C MET A 209 -1.30 -20.85 12.14
N ASP A 210 -0.63 -19.70 12.28
CA ASP A 210 0.77 -19.62 12.72
C ASP A 210 0.95 -19.95 14.23
N ARG A 211 -0.13 -19.83 15.04
CA ARG A 211 -0.09 -20.12 16.49
C ARG A 211 -0.31 -21.59 16.82
N ALA A 212 -0.61 -22.42 15.84
CA ALA A 212 -0.91 -23.85 16.02
C ALA A 212 0.29 -24.77 15.73
N ALA A 213 1.49 -24.23 15.47
CA ALA A 213 2.71 -25.03 15.46
C ALA A 213 3.23 -25.17 16.90
N PRO A 214 3.36 -26.42 17.42
CA PRO A 214 3.83 -26.69 18.78
C PRO A 214 5.30 -26.33 18.98
#